data_ce102bf97588c9acc0495d88e99eb013
#
_entry.id   ce102bf97588c9acc0495d88e99eb013
#
_cell.length_a   1.000
_cell.length_b   1.000
_cell.length_c   1.000
_cell.angle_alpha   90.00
_cell.angle_beta   90.00
_cell.angle_gamma   90.00
#
_symmetry.space_group_name_H-M   'P 1'
#
loop_
_entity.id
_entity.type
_entity.pdbx_description
1 polymer ?
#
loop_
_entity_poly.entity_id
_entity_poly.type
_entity_poly.pdbx_seq_one_letter_code
_entity_poly.pdbx_strand_id
1 'polypeptide(L)'
;MHTLKLRHDITVHALASKLWKVLTAPEYTEQFLFNGELVTNWSRKGPILLEKEEQGVRMVVNRGTIEEIVPGISLRFRLTGLSEFSSAPVLFHYELIPEEGGIRLMLTVEINFNRDELQKIFTANLRMMLQKIKWLAEYS
;
A
#
# COMPACT_ATOMS: atom_id res chain seq x y z
N MET A 1 -7.85 18.05 -15.21
CA MET A 1 -7.67 16.89 -14.31
C MET A 1 -7.37 17.36 -12.90
N HIS A 2 -7.91 16.69 -11.91
CA HIS A 2 -7.66 17.02 -10.53
C HIS A 2 -7.39 15.74 -9.74
N THR A 3 -6.64 15.90 -8.65
CA THR A 3 -6.30 14.78 -7.78
C THR A 3 -7.46 14.50 -6.84
N LEU A 4 -7.88 13.25 -6.78
CA LEU A 4 -8.85 12.80 -5.80
C LEU A 4 -8.13 12.22 -4.59
N LYS A 5 -8.67 12.47 -3.41
CA LYS A 5 -8.18 11.90 -2.16
C LYS A 5 -9.20 10.88 -1.68
N LEU A 6 -8.81 9.61 -1.70
CA LEU A 6 -9.64 8.50 -1.23
C LEU A 6 -9.15 8.09 0.14
N ARG A 7 -10.07 7.94 1.08
CA ARG A 7 -9.71 7.59 2.46
C ARG A 7 -10.56 6.40 2.91
N HIS A 8 -9.87 5.35 3.37
CA HIS A 8 -10.50 4.13 3.89
C HIS A 8 -9.82 3.73 5.18
N ASP A 9 -10.56 3.10 6.09
CA ASP A 9 -9.98 2.60 7.32
C ASP A 9 -10.54 1.23 7.66
N ILE A 10 -9.82 0.52 8.54
CA ILE A 10 -10.23 -0.78 9.05
C ILE A 10 -9.61 -0.98 10.43
N THR A 11 -10.36 -1.60 11.35
CA THR A 11 -9.83 -1.95 12.66
C THR A 11 -9.16 -3.31 12.59
N VAL A 12 -7.91 -3.36 13.06
CA VAL A 12 -7.09 -4.58 13.06
C VAL A 12 -6.82 -4.99 14.51
N HIS A 13 -7.19 -6.21 14.86
CA HIS A 13 -6.99 -6.75 16.21
C HIS A 13 -5.65 -7.47 16.29
N ALA A 14 -4.58 -6.68 16.27
CA ALA A 14 -3.21 -7.18 16.32
C ALA A 14 -2.30 -6.10 16.94
N LEU A 15 -1.08 -6.49 17.29
CA LEU A 15 -0.08 -5.53 17.76
C LEU A 15 0.38 -4.65 16.62
N ALA A 16 0.73 -3.41 16.93
CA ALA A 16 1.26 -2.48 15.93
C ALA A 16 2.51 -3.04 15.22
N SER A 17 3.37 -3.75 15.96
CA SER A 17 4.57 -4.37 15.40
C SER A 17 4.24 -5.42 14.34
N LYS A 18 3.19 -6.21 14.58
CA LYS A 18 2.75 -7.23 13.61
C LYS A 18 2.16 -6.58 12.38
N LEU A 19 1.30 -5.59 12.58
CA LEU A 19 0.69 -4.87 11.46
C LEU A 19 1.76 -4.16 10.62
N TRP A 20 2.73 -3.53 11.28
CA TRP A 20 3.84 -2.88 10.59
C TRP A 20 4.62 -3.88 9.73
N LYS A 21 4.88 -5.07 10.29
CA LYS A 21 5.56 -6.13 9.56
C LYS A 21 4.78 -6.55 8.30
N VAL A 22 3.45 -6.66 8.42
CA VAL A 22 2.59 -6.99 7.26
C VAL A 22 2.72 -5.93 6.17
N LEU A 23 2.82 -4.65 6.56
CA LEU A 23 2.91 -3.54 5.59
C LEU A 23 4.29 -3.44 4.93
N THR A 24 5.33 -4.01 5.52
CA THR A 24 6.71 -3.74 5.10
C THR A 24 7.52 -4.96 4.70
N ALA A 25 7.18 -6.15 5.18
CA ALA A 25 7.96 -7.35 4.87
C ALA A 25 7.53 -7.96 3.55
N PRO A 26 8.49 -8.32 2.67
CA PRO A 26 8.18 -8.83 1.33
C PRO A 26 7.24 -10.03 1.30
N GLU A 27 7.40 -10.96 2.23
CA GLU A 27 6.56 -12.17 2.30
C GLU A 27 5.08 -11.84 2.52
N TYR A 28 4.78 -10.66 3.06
CA TYR A 28 3.42 -10.20 3.24
C TYR A 28 2.97 -9.29 2.12
N THR A 29 3.83 -8.31 1.71
CA THR A 29 3.42 -7.30 0.72
C THR A 29 3.12 -7.92 -0.64
N GLU A 30 3.79 -9.01 -1.01
CA GLU A 30 3.52 -9.71 -2.27
C GLU A 30 2.09 -10.28 -2.33
N GLN A 31 1.43 -10.45 -1.18
CA GLN A 31 0.10 -11.03 -1.12
C GLN A 31 -1.02 -10.02 -1.32
N PHE A 32 -0.74 -8.74 -1.19
CA PHE A 32 -1.82 -7.73 -1.28
C PHE A 32 -1.49 -6.54 -2.17
N LEU A 33 -0.22 -6.28 -2.48
CA LEU A 33 0.18 -5.04 -3.15
C LEU A 33 0.42 -5.29 -4.65
N PHE A 34 -0.64 -5.12 -5.43
CA PHE A 34 -0.60 -5.16 -6.91
C PHE A 34 0.15 -6.37 -7.51
N ASN A 35 0.09 -7.51 -6.84
CA ASN A 35 0.74 -8.75 -7.27
C ASN A 35 2.26 -8.63 -7.41
N GLY A 36 2.87 -7.77 -6.60
CA GLY A 36 4.32 -7.58 -6.62
C GLY A 36 4.90 -7.62 -5.22
N GLU A 37 6.18 -7.94 -5.15
CA GLU A 37 6.95 -7.90 -3.93
C GLU A 37 7.59 -6.54 -3.80
N LEU A 38 7.41 -5.90 -2.64
CA LEU A 38 7.95 -4.58 -2.36
C LEU A 38 9.42 -4.72 -1.94
N VAL A 39 10.32 -4.14 -2.74
CA VAL A 39 11.75 -4.17 -2.47
C VAL A 39 12.24 -2.75 -2.16
N THR A 40 12.77 -2.54 -0.97
CA THR A 40 13.26 -1.24 -0.53
C THR A 40 14.13 -1.42 0.71
N ASN A 41 15.02 -0.45 0.97
CA ASN A 41 15.79 -0.41 2.20
C ASN A 41 15.08 0.37 3.31
N TRP A 42 13.84 0.80 3.06
CA TRP A 42 12.98 1.53 4.01
C TRP A 42 13.61 2.81 4.54
N SER A 43 14.39 3.50 3.74
CA SER A 43 14.95 4.80 4.11
C SER A 43 14.09 5.94 3.54
N ARG A 44 14.00 7.04 4.28
CA ARG A 44 13.30 8.24 3.83
C ARG A 44 13.93 8.72 2.52
N LYS A 45 13.09 9.06 1.54
CA LYS A 45 13.47 9.43 0.18
C LYS A 45 14.17 8.31 -0.58
N GLY A 46 14.17 7.09 -0.01
CA GLY A 46 14.73 5.94 -0.67
C GLY A 46 13.83 5.39 -1.76
N PRO A 47 14.40 4.63 -2.69
CA PRO A 47 13.62 4.04 -3.77
C PRO A 47 12.78 2.89 -3.31
N ILE A 48 11.65 2.69 -4.01
CA ILE A 48 10.80 1.52 -3.90
C ILE A 48 10.75 0.86 -5.26
N LEU A 49 10.85 -0.46 -5.27
CA LEU A 49 10.61 -1.27 -6.47
C LEU A 49 9.54 -2.29 -6.12
N LEU A 50 8.55 -2.43 -7.01
CA LEU A 50 7.65 -3.57 -6.98
C LEU A 50 8.14 -4.55 -8.03
N GLU A 51 8.52 -5.75 -7.61
CA GLU A 51 9.06 -6.77 -8.48
C GLU A 51 8.12 -7.97 -8.54
N LYS A 52 8.07 -8.57 -9.71
CA LYS A 52 7.26 -9.75 -9.94
C LYS A 52 8.13 -10.78 -10.62
N GLU A 53 7.96 -12.05 -10.23
CA GLU A 53 8.65 -13.15 -10.91
C GLU A 53 7.71 -13.80 -11.90
N GLU A 54 8.16 -13.89 -13.16
CA GLU A 54 7.43 -14.58 -14.21
C GLU A 54 8.40 -15.51 -14.94
N GLN A 55 8.08 -16.80 -15.00
CA GLN A 55 8.89 -17.80 -15.70
C GLN A 55 10.37 -17.77 -15.26
N GLY A 56 10.59 -17.61 -13.96
CA GLY A 56 11.94 -17.58 -13.39
C GLY A 56 12.69 -16.28 -13.55
N VAL A 57 12.06 -15.25 -14.14
CA VAL A 57 12.67 -13.94 -14.34
C VAL A 57 12.03 -12.92 -13.44
N ARG A 58 12.84 -12.18 -12.67
CA ARG A 58 12.34 -11.08 -11.84
C ARG A 58 12.30 -9.82 -12.69
N MET A 59 11.15 -9.15 -12.63
CA MET A 59 10.90 -7.92 -13.38
C MET A 59 10.40 -6.83 -12.46
N VAL A 60 10.85 -5.59 -12.68
CA VAL A 60 10.33 -4.43 -11.97
C VAL A 60 9.05 -4.01 -12.68
N VAL A 61 7.92 -4.09 -11.97
CA VAL A 61 6.61 -3.72 -12.53
C VAL A 61 6.19 -2.31 -12.13
N ASN A 62 6.65 -1.81 -10.97
CA ASN A 62 6.38 -0.44 -10.54
C ASN A 62 7.61 0.13 -9.84
N ARG A 63 7.72 1.45 -9.85
CA ARG A 63 8.79 2.17 -9.16
C ARG A 63 8.18 3.26 -8.31
N GLY A 64 8.91 3.68 -7.30
CA GLY A 64 8.44 4.76 -6.44
C GLY A 64 9.49 5.27 -5.49
N THR A 65 9.03 6.09 -4.55
CA THR A 65 9.89 6.74 -3.56
C THR A 65 9.18 6.78 -2.21
N ILE A 66 9.91 6.48 -1.15
CA ILE A 66 9.41 6.65 0.22
C ILE A 66 9.50 8.12 0.58
N GLU A 67 8.34 8.73 0.90
CA GLU A 67 8.29 10.13 1.31
C GLU A 67 8.42 10.29 2.82
N GLU A 68 7.82 9.37 3.57
CA GLU A 68 7.84 9.42 5.02
C GLU A 68 7.78 8.00 5.57
N ILE A 69 8.59 7.73 6.59
CA ILE A 69 8.53 6.47 7.31
C ILE A 69 8.80 6.73 8.78
N VAL A 70 7.81 6.37 9.62
CA VAL A 70 7.91 6.39 11.07
C VAL A 70 7.49 5.00 11.52
N PRO A 71 8.44 4.12 11.85
CA PRO A 71 8.13 2.71 12.12
C PRO A 71 7.01 2.53 13.13
N GLY A 72 6.02 1.73 12.77
CA GLY A 72 4.87 1.45 13.63
C GLY A 72 3.81 2.53 13.66
N ILE A 73 4.02 3.66 12.98
CA ILE A 73 3.12 4.82 13.05
C ILE A 73 2.64 5.27 11.68
N SER A 74 3.56 5.50 10.74
CA SER A 74 3.20 6.11 9.46
C SER A 74 4.14 5.68 8.34
N LEU A 75 3.55 5.43 7.17
CA LEU A 75 4.31 5.09 5.96
C LEU A 75 3.65 5.79 4.78
N ARG A 76 4.39 6.69 4.12
CA ARG A 76 3.90 7.39 2.95
C ARG A 76 4.86 7.22 1.79
N PHE A 77 4.33 6.79 0.65
CA PHE A 77 5.14 6.55 -0.54
C PHE A 77 4.36 6.82 -1.81
N ARG A 78 5.09 7.09 -2.90
CA ARG A 78 4.53 7.28 -4.23
C ARG A 78 4.95 6.13 -5.12
N LEU A 79 4.02 5.70 -5.98
CA LEU A 79 4.30 4.69 -6.98
C LEU A 79 3.95 5.21 -8.37
N THR A 80 4.79 4.89 -9.34
CA THR A 80 4.51 5.10 -10.75
C THR A 80 4.22 3.75 -11.40
N GLY A 81 3.70 3.76 -12.61
CA GLY A 81 3.47 2.53 -13.35
C GLY A 81 2.11 1.90 -13.13
N LEU A 82 1.22 2.55 -12.37
CA LEU A 82 -0.17 2.10 -12.22
C LEU A 82 -1.00 2.66 -13.39
N SER A 83 -0.50 2.46 -14.61
CA SER A 83 -0.99 3.12 -15.82
C SER A 83 -2.41 2.73 -16.21
N GLU A 84 -2.90 1.60 -15.73
CA GLU A 84 -4.30 1.21 -15.95
C GLU A 84 -5.28 2.14 -15.24
N PHE A 85 -4.82 2.83 -14.18
CA PHE A 85 -5.64 3.74 -13.40
C PHE A 85 -5.21 5.19 -13.55
N SER A 86 -3.91 5.47 -13.55
CA SER A 86 -3.37 6.81 -13.58
C SER A 86 -2.03 6.84 -14.32
N SER A 87 -1.86 7.84 -15.18
CA SER A 87 -0.58 8.09 -15.84
C SER A 87 0.36 8.92 -14.98
N ALA A 88 -0.15 9.48 -13.86
CA ALA A 88 0.64 10.23 -12.88
C ALA A 88 0.98 9.35 -11.67
N PRO A 89 2.00 9.73 -10.88
CA PRO A 89 2.30 8.99 -9.65
C PRO A 89 1.11 8.98 -8.69
N VAL A 90 0.96 7.86 -7.95
CA VAL A 90 -0.10 7.68 -6.97
C VAL A 90 0.52 7.69 -5.58
N LEU A 91 -0.04 8.50 -4.69
CA LEU A 91 0.42 8.59 -3.31
C LEU A 91 -0.38 7.66 -2.42
N PHE A 92 0.34 6.85 -1.63
CA PHE A 92 -0.25 5.99 -0.61
C PHE A 92 0.24 6.43 0.76
N HIS A 93 -0.68 6.57 1.72
CA HIS A 93 -0.32 6.95 3.08
C HIS A 93 -1.05 6.06 4.07
N TYR A 94 -0.30 5.19 4.73
CA TYR A 94 -0.79 4.37 5.84
C TYR A 94 -0.51 5.08 7.15
N GLU A 95 -1.52 5.10 8.03
CA GLU A 95 -1.38 5.59 9.40
C GLU A 95 -1.91 4.52 10.34
N LEU A 96 -1.14 4.20 11.39
CA LEU A 96 -1.52 3.24 12.41
C LEU A 96 -1.93 4.02 13.64
N ILE A 97 -3.22 4.00 13.95
CA ILE A 97 -3.80 4.77 15.05
C ILE A 97 -4.21 3.81 16.15
N PRO A 98 -3.53 3.84 17.31
CA PRO A 98 -3.91 2.98 18.44
C PRO A 98 -5.34 3.29 18.89
N GLU A 99 -6.09 2.23 19.17
CA GLU A 99 -7.41 2.37 19.78
C GLU A 99 -7.65 1.20 20.73
N GLU A 100 -8.73 1.26 21.50
CA GLU A 100 -9.05 0.20 22.43
C GLU A 100 -9.26 -1.12 21.70
N GLY A 101 -8.48 -2.14 22.09
CA GLY A 101 -8.60 -3.48 21.50
C GLY A 101 -7.86 -3.70 20.19
N GLY A 102 -7.13 -2.70 19.67
CA GLY A 102 -6.41 -2.90 18.41
C GLY A 102 -5.82 -1.65 17.81
N ILE A 103 -5.68 -1.68 16.50
CA ILE A 103 -5.13 -0.59 15.72
C ILE A 103 -6.13 -0.24 14.63
N ARG A 104 -6.41 1.05 14.47
CA ARG A 104 -7.13 1.51 13.28
C ARG A 104 -6.10 1.80 12.19
N LEU A 105 -6.18 1.04 11.12
CA LEU A 105 -5.33 1.27 9.95
C LEU A 105 -6.07 2.22 9.02
N MET A 106 -5.52 3.41 8.82
CA MET A 106 -6.07 4.39 7.89
C MET A 106 -5.23 4.45 6.65
N LEU A 107 -5.87 4.32 5.49
CA LEU A 107 -5.21 4.44 4.20
C LEU A 107 -5.79 5.63 3.46
N THR A 108 -4.92 6.57 3.10
CA THR A 108 -5.26 7.69 2.23
C THR A 108 -4.52 7.51 0.92
N VAL A 109 -5.23 7.62 -0.20
CA VAL A 109 -4.65 7.53 -1.53
C VAL A 109 -4.98 8.80 -2.29
N GLU A 110 -3.96 9.42 -2.90
CA GLU A 110 -4.15 10.58 -3.77
C GLU A 110 -3.83 10.16 -5.19
N ILE A 111 -4.80 10.30 -6.08
CA ILE A 111 -4.71 9.76 -7.45
C ILE A 111 -5.43 10.66 -8.45
N ASN A 112 -4.85 10.77 -9.65
CA ASN A 112 -5.49 11.37 -10.83
C ASN A 112 -5.91 10.24 -11.75
N PHE A 113 -7.19 9.90 -11.73
CA PHE A 113 -7.68 8.82 -12.59
C PHE A 113 -7.65 9.25 -14.07
N ASN A 114 -7.25 8.32 -14.93
CA ASN A 114 -7.29 8.53 -16.38
C ASN A 114 -8.73 8.75 -16.88
N ARG A 115 -9.70 8.08 -16.22
CA ARG A 115 -11.12 8.19 -16.53
C ARG A 115 -11.90 8.04 -15.23
N ASP A 116 -13.01 8.76 -15.10
CA ASP A 116 -13.80 8.79 -13.86
C ASP A 116 -14.35 7.41 -13.47
N GLU A 117 -14.73 6.60 -14.44
CA GLU A 117 -15.29 5.27 -14.16
C GLU A 117 -14.30 4.31 -13.52
N LEU A 118 -12.99 4.60 -13.57
CA LEU A 118 -11.97 3.75 -12.94
C LEU A 118 -11.98 3.85 -11.41
N GLN A 119 -12.54 4.93 -10.86
CA GLN A 119 -12.58 5.14 -9.42
C GLN A 119 -13.29 4.00 -8.69
N LYS A 120 -14.40 3.52 -9.23
CA LYS A 120 -15.18 2.45 -8.60
C LYS A 120 -14.39 1.16 -8.49
N ILE A 121 -13.70 0.78 -9.56
CA ILE A 121 -12.87 -0.44 -9.59
C ILE A 121 -11.70 -0.29 -8.63
N PHE A 122 -11.02 0.85 -8.67
CA PHE A 122 -9.87 1.12 -7.80
C PHE A 122 -10.26 1.08 -6.32
N THR A 123 -11.39 1.70 -5.98
CA THR A 123 -11.91 1.69 -4.60
C THR A 123 -12.20 0.27 -4.12
N ALA A 124 -12.80 -0.56 -4.97
CA ALA A 124 -13.05 -1.97 -4.62
C ALA A 124 -11.73 -2.72 -4.36
N ASN A 125 -10.71 -2.46 -5.17
CA ASN A 125 -9.38 -3.06 -4.99
C ASN A 125 -8.75 -2.63 -3.67
N LEU A 126 -8.88 -1.35 -3.29
CA LEU A 126 -8.36 -0.86 -2.02
C LEU A 126 -9.03 -1.54 -0.83
N ARG A 127 -10.35 -1.73 -0.90
CA ARG A 127 -11.09 -2.42 0.17
C ARG A 127 -10.64 -3.86 0.31
N MET A 128 -10.46 -4.55 -0.80
CA MET A 128 -9.95 -5.93 -0.79
C MET A 128 -8.53 -5.99 -0.21
N MET A 129 -7.71 -5.03 -0.55
CA MET A 129 -6.35 -4.93 -0.03
C MET A 129 -6.35 -4.77 1.49
N LEU A 130 -7.17 -3.85 2.02
CA LEU A 130 -7.29 -3.65 3.47
C LEU A 130 -7.79 -4.90 4.19
N GLN A 131 -8.75 -5.61 3.61
CA GLN A 131 -9.25 -6.87 4.18
C GLN A 131 -8.14 -7.91 4.24
N LYS A 132 -7.32 -8.01 3.20
CA LYS A 132 -6.20 -8.96 3.17
C LYS A 132 -5.14 -8.60 4.21
N ILE A 133 -4.82 -7.31 4.34
CA ILE A 133 -3.87 -6.82 5.35
C ILE A 133 -4.38 -7.21 6.75
N LYS A 134 -5.65 -6.96 7.03
CA LYS A 134 -6.27 -7.30 8.31
C LYS A 134 -6.13 -8.81 8.59
N TRP A 135 -6.48 -9.62 7.60
CA TRP A 135 -6.41 -11.07 7.74
C TRP A 135 -4.98 -11.54 8.04
N LEU A 136 -4.01 -11.01 7.30
CA LEU A 136 -2.60 -11.36 7.50
C LEU A 136 -2.10 -10.95 8.89
N ALA A 137 -2.51 -9.77 9.37
CA ALA A 137 -2.10 -9.28 10.68
C ALA A 137 -2.72 -10.09 11.82
N GLU A 138 -3.97 -10.55 11.65
CA GLU A 138 -4.70 -11.23 12.72
C GLU A 138 -4.49 -12.74 12.73
N TYR A 139 -4.22 -13.36 11.58
CA TYR A 139 -4.27 -14.82 11.45
C TYR A 139 -3.01 -15.49 10.90
N SER A 140 -2.00 -14.72 10.51
CA SER A 140 -0.79 -15.34 9.97
C SER A 140 0.48 -15.15 10.81
#